data_db69752d11e2ce7fc6cb392e1ecc4eb4
#
_entry.id   db69752d11e2ce7fc6cb392e1ecc4eb4
#
_cell.length_a   1.000
_cell.length_b   1.000
_cell.length_c   1.000
_cell.angle_alpha   90.00
_cell.angle_beta   90.00
_cell.angle_gamma   90.00
#
_symmetry.space_group_name_H-M   'P 1'
#
loop_
_entity.id
_entity.type
_entity.pdbx_description
1 polymer ?
#
loop_
_entity_poly.entity_id
_entity_poly.type
_entity_poly.pdbx_seq_one_letter_code
_entity_poly.pdbx_strand_id
1 'polypeptide(L)'
;KSGNVPVTSVPNDVRINHLSELFKKEYGNEASFFVRVPGRVNIIGEHIDYCGYPVLPMALEQDILVAARPIKEPEIYLRNANEKYDSFNIVLDSYEDIEIKHDSNGKPYWYNYVLCGIKGALEYLNNKMSYGLQLLIHGNIPPASGLSSSSALVSAACLSFLYAQNVHLKKTEIASLCAGSERYIGTQGGGMDQAIAFLAEKYSAQYITWQPLNAMAVALPEDAAFVVAHSLAEANKAATNDFNRRVIECRLAAKIIATATGASVDKNIITLSQVQKVLGNSLEDMIKLVLEHLPKVIYTKTEVCEKLKVSESELDELYLTTNTR
;
A
#
# COMPACT_ATOMS: atom_id res chain seq x y z
N LYS A 1 3.84 21.68 -3.29
CA LYS A 1 3.57 20.76 -2.16
C LYS A 1 4.11 19.33 -2.33
N SER A 2 4.78 19.02 -3.42
CA SER A 2 5.39 17.72 -3.72
C SER A 2 6.90 17.69 -3.37
N GLY A 3 7.25 18.17 -2.17
CA GLY A 3 8.62 18.11 -1.67
C GLY A 3 9.08 16.67 -1.35
N ASN A 4 10.38 16.52 -1.10
CA ASN A 4 10.94 15.26 -0.61
C ASN A 4 10.39 14.91 0.78
N VAL A 5 10.55 13.66 1.19
CA VAL A 5 10.29 13.25 2.57
C VAL A 5 11.23 14.05 3.50
N PRO A 6 10.71 14.71 4.54
CA PRO A 6 11.53 15.55 5.40
C PRO A 6 12.54 14.72 6.20
N VAL A 7 13.76 15.22 6.30
CA VAL A 7 14.81 14.70 7.19
C VAL A 7 15.03 15.73 8.29
N THR A 8 14.92 15.31 9.54
CA THR A 8 15.06 16.16 10.72
C THR A 8 16.06 15.56 11.71
N SER A 9 16.52 16.36 12.68
CA SER A 9 17.23 15.81 13.82
C SER A 9 16.33 14.83 14.60
N VAL A 10 16.94 13.80 15.16
CA VAL A 10 16.21 12.80 15.97
C VAL A 10 15.67 13.51 17.23
N PRO A 11 14.36 13.51 17.47
CA PRO A 11 13.78 14.12 18.65
C PRO A 11 14.13 13.30 19.90
N ASN A 12 14.18 13.99 21.05
CA ASN A 12 14.27 13.30 22.33
C ASN A 12 12.92 12.73 22.71
N ASP A 13 12.68 11.49 22.32
CA ASP A 13 11.41 10.76 22.46
C ASP A 13 11.69 9.43 23.17
N VAL A 14 10.88 9.10 24.19
CA VAL A 14 11.07 7.89 25.03
C VAL A 14 11.07 6.60 24.17
N ARG A 15 10.21 6.55 23.18
CA ARG A 15 10.09 5.37 22.30
C ARG A 15 11.29 5.24 21.36
N ILE A 16 11.79 6.35 20.84
CA ILE A 16 13.00 6.38 20.00
C ILE A 16 14.23 5.99 20.84
N ASN A 17 14.36 6.54 22.02
CA ASN A 17 15.47 6.22 22.94
C ASN A 17 15.48 4.73 23.29
N HIS A 18 14.31 4.18 23.64
CA HIS A 18 14.16 2.77 23.93
C HIS A 18 14.52 1.89 22.72
N LEU A 19 14.04 2.25 21.51
CA LEU A 19 14.36 1.51 20.29
C LEU A 19 15.86 1.58 19.95
N SER A 20 16.51 2.71 20.23
CA SER A 20 17.95 2.88 20.07
C SER A 20 18.74 1.95 20.98
N GLU A 21 18.35 1.84 22.25
CA GLU A 21 18.97 0.92 23.22
C GLU A 21 18.80 -0.54 22.81
N LEU A 22 17.60 -0.92 22.37
CA LEU A 22 17.33 -2.27 21.86
C LEU A 22 18.15 -2.57 20.60
N PHE A 23 18.27 -1.60 19.68
CA PHE A 23 19.08 -1.74 18.47
C PHE A 23 20.55 -1.98 18.82
N LYS A 24 21.11 -1.20 19.76
CA LYS A 24 22.48 -1.37 20.22
C LYS A 24 22.70 -2.72 20.90
N LYS A 25 21.74 -3.17 21.70
CA LYS A 25 21.79 -4.50 22.35
C LYS A 25 21.79 -5.62 21.32
N GLU A 26 20.94 -5.52 20.27
CA GLU A 26 20.77 -6.55 19.25
C GLU A 26 21.96 -6.63 18.28
N TYR A 27 22.44 -5.47 17.81
CA TYR A 27 23.45 -5.40 16.74
C TYR A 27 24.85 -4.99 17.19
N GLY A 28 25.02 -4.63 18.46
CA GLY A 28 26.31 -4.16 18.99
C GLY A 28 26.75 -2.78 18.52
N ASN A 29 25.91 -2.08 17.76
CA ASN A 29 26.18 -0.77 17.16
C ASN A 29 24.98 0.17 17.35
N GLU A 30 25.22 1.48 17.26
CA GLU A 30 24.16 2.47 17.25
C GLU A 30 23.41 2.48 15.91
N ALA A 31 22.09 2.77 15.95
CA ALA A 31 21.33 3.07 14.74
C ALA A 31 21.87 4.35 14.08
N SER A 32 21.95 4.35 12.76
CA SER A 32 22.44 5.52 12.00
C SER A 32 21.31 6.51 11.70
N PHE A 33 20.08 6.04 11.57
CA PHE A 33 18.90 6.85 11.34
C PHE A 33 17.63 6.12 11.78
N PHE A 34 16.55 6.90 11.85
CA PHE A 34 15.21 6.38 12.15
C PHE A 34 14.25 6.75 11.04
N VAL A 35 13.30 5.87 10.76
CA VAL A 35 12.19 6.12 9.82
C VAL A 35 10.87 5.96 10.57
N ARG A 36 9.95 6.90 10.36
CA ARG A 36 8.62 6.88 10.95
C ARG A 36 7.57 7.00 9.86
N VAL A 37 6.63 6.05 9.81
CA VAL A 37 5.52 6.05 8.86
C VAL A 37 4.20 5.82 9.59
N PRO A 38 3.24 6.74 9.50
CA PRO A 38 1.99 6.66 10.24
C PRO A 38 1.03 5.62 9.65
N GLY A 39 0.13 5.11 10.50
CA GLY A 39 -1.11 4.51 10.06
C GLY A 39 -2.11 5.57 9.59
N ARG A 40 -3.30 5.12 9.18
CA ARG A 40 -4.35 6.03 8.73
C ARG A 40 -5.75 5.55 9.15
N VAL A 41 -6.67 6.49 9.26
CA VAL A 41 -8.10 6.26 9.21
C VAL A 41 -8.65 6.89 7.94
N ASN A 42 -9.63 6.27 7.31
CA ASN A 42 -10.35 6.87 6.20
C ASN A 42 -11.68 7.45 6.70
N ILE A 43 -11.91 8.73 6.47
CA ILE A 43 -13.14 9.40 6.91
C ILE A 43 -14.29 9.02 5.98
N ILE A 44 -14.02 9.05 4.67
CA ILE A 44 -14.95 8.62 3.63
C ILE A 44 -14.19 8.22 2.36
N GLY A 45 -14.70 7.22 1.65
CA GLY A 45 -14.11 6.76 0.38
C GLY A 45 -13.61 5.32 0.45
N GLU A 46 -14.28 4.46 1.24
CA GLU A 46 -13.95 3.04 1.35
C GLU A 46 -14.21 2.32 0.02
N HIS A 47 -13.22 1.51 -0.38
CA HIS A 47 -13.30 0.67 -1.58
C HIS A 47 -13.51 1.43 -2.91
N ILE A 48 -13.05 2.67 -3.01
CA ILE A 48 -13.14 3.47 -4.25
C ILE A 48 -11.78 3.99 -4.78
N ASP A 49 -10.71 3.90 -4.01
CA ASP A 49 -9.37 4.27 -4.44
C ASP A 49 -8.90 3.46 -5.65
N TYR A 50 -9.11 2.14 -5.65
CA TYR A 50 -8.81 1.27 -6.78
C TYR A 50 -9.80 1.41 -7.96
N CYS A 51 -10.91 2.10 -7.76
CA CYS A 51 -11.80 2.55 -8.83
C CYS A 51 -11.35 3.89 -9.45
N GLY A 52 -10.32 4.53 -8.88
CA GLY A 52 -9.77 5.80 -9.32
C GLY A 52 -10.55 7.03 -8.83
N TYR A 53 -11.48 6.86 -7.88
CA TYR A 53 -12.22 7.96 -7.28
C TYR A 53 -11.51 8.55 -6.08
N PRO A 54 -11.76 9.84 -5.77
CA PRO A 54 -11.15 10.52 -4.65
C PRO A 54 -11.50 9.89 -3.30
N VAL A 55 -10.59 10.03 -2.33
CA VAL A 55 -10.72 9.54 -0.96
C VAL A 55 -10.36 10.64 0.03
N LEU A 56 -10.82 10.52 1.28
CA LEU A 56 -10.59 11.51 2.34
C LEU A 56 -9.99 10.86 3.61
N PRO A 57 -8.78 10.32 3.56
CA PRO A 57 -8.10 9.79 4.73
C PRO A 57 -7.41 10.87 5.55
N MET A 58 -7.04 10.49 6.79
CA MET A 58 -6.13 11.25 7.65
C MET A 58 -5.10 10.31 8.29
N ALA A 59 -3.88 10.80 8.51
CA ALA A 59 -2.86 10.06 9.24
C ALA A 59 -3.17 10.02 10.73
N LEU A 60 -2.76 8.93 11.37
CA LEU A 60 -2.87 8.73 12.81
C LEU A 60 -1.54 9.07 13.50
N GLU A 61 -1.60 9.18 14.81
CA GLU A 61 -0.41 9.28 15.67
C GLU A 61 0.32 7.93 15.75
N GLN A 62 -0.44 6.82 15.69
CA GLN A 62 0.11 5.47 15.64
C GLN A 62 0.89 5.26 14.35
N ASP A 63 2.05 4.61 14.47
CA ASP A 63 2.99 4.48 13.37
C ASP A 63 3.83 3.19 13.43
N ILE A 64 4.59 2.98 12.37
CA ILE A 64 5.75 2.10 12.33
C ILE A 64 7.00 2.96 12.47
N LEU A 65 7.81 2.64 13.47
CA LEU A 65 9.11 3.23 13.72
C LEU A 65 10.19 2.19 13.44
N VAL A 66 11.18 2.55 12.64
CA VAL A 66 12.31 1.71 12.27
C VAL A 66 13.61 2.38 12.69
N ALA A 67 14.42 1.69 13.47
CA ALA A 67 15.82 2.01 13.68
C ALA A 67 16.66 1.27 12.64
N ALA A 68 17.57 1.96 11.95
CA ALA A 68 18.28 1.41 10.82
C ALA A 68 19.77 1.76 10.82
N ARG A 69 20.59 0.85 10.30
CA ARG A 69 22.02 1.03 10.06
C ARG A 69 22.43 0.40 8.75
N PRO A 70 23.03 1.15 7.80
CA PRO A 70 23.65 0.59 6.60
C PRO A 70 24.89 -0.26 6.97
N ILE A 71 25.07 -1.36 6.27
CA ILE A 71 26.23 -2.26 6.37
C ILE A 71 26.82 -2.50 4.98
N LYS A 72 28.09 -2.93 4.92
CA LYS A 72 28.78 -3.16 3.64
C LYS A 72 28.38 -4.48 2.97
N GLU A 73 28.02 -5.46 3.79
CA GLU A 73 27.57 -6.78 3.35
C GLU A 73 26.21 -6.64 2.64
N PRO A 74 25.95 -7.36 1.55
CA PRO A 74 24.67 -7.29 0.81
C PRO A 74 23.60 -8.11 1.53
N GLU A 75 23.40 -7.85 2.81
CA GLU A 75 22.50 -8.58 3.68
C GLU A 75 21.47 -7.66 4.34
N ILE A 76 20.27 -8.19 4.56
CA ILE A 76 19.22 -7.54 5.34
C ILE A 76 18.99 -8.36 6.61
N TYR A 77 19.15 -7.71 7.74
CA TYR A 77 18.86 -8.26 9.06
C TYR A 77 17.58 -7.61 9.59
N LEU A 78 16.54 -8.41 9.77
CA LEU A 78 15.24 -7.97 10.24
C LEU A 78 15.00 -8.43 11.67
N ARG A 79 14.73 -7.49 12.56
CA ARG A 79 14.35 -7.72 13.94
C ARG A 79 13.10 -6.92 14.28
N ASN A 80 12.36 -7.41 15.24
CA ASN A 80 11.20 -6.72 15.76
C ASN A 80 11.38 -6.48 17.27
N ALA A 81 11.03 -5.30 17.75
CA ALA A 81 11.09 -4.99 19.18
C ALA A 81 10.07 -5.79 20.01
N ASN A 82 9.08 -6.39 19.36
CA ASN A 82 8.14 -7.32 19.99
C ASN A 82 8.61 -8.76 19.74
N GLU A 83 9.03 -9.44 20.81
CA GLU A 83 9.61 -10.79 20.81
C GLU A 83 8.69 -11.89 20.23
N LYS A 84 7.38 -11.62 20.06
CA LYS A 84 6.47 -12.56 19.40
C LYS A 84 6.74 -12.73 17.91
N TYR A 85 7.51 -11.83 17.29
CA TYR A 85 7.85 -11.87 15.88
C TYR A 85 9.25 -12.41 15.66
N ASP A 86 9.35 -13.46 14.88
CA ASP A 86 10.64 -14.11 14.58
C ASP A 86 11.60 -13.19 13.84
N SER A 87 12.90 -13.38 14.11
CA SER A 87 13.98 -12.74 13.38
C SER A 87 14.10 -13.32 11.97
N PHE A 88 14.53 -12.50 11.01
CA PHE A 88 14.73 -12.95 9.63
C PHE A 88 15.98 -12.28 9.03
N ASN A 89 16.74 -13.02 8.24
CA ASN A 89 17.88 -12.50 7.49
C ASN A 89 17.83 -13.00 6.06
N ILE A 90 18.32 -12.18 5.12
CA ILE A 90 18.44 -12.55 3.71
C ILE A 90 19.66 -11.88 3.08
N VAL A 91 20.37 -12.61 2.24
CA VAL A 91 21.39 -12.08 1.33
C VAL A 91 20.69 -11.60 0.09
N LEU A 92 21.05 -10.43 -0.42
CA LEU A 92 20.43 -9.81 -1.60
C LEU A 92 21.47 -9.68 -2.72
N ASP A 93 21.23 -10.37 -3.83
CA ASP A 93 21.93 -10.14 -5.09
C ASP A 93 20.99 -9.40 -6.09
N SER A 94 19.71 -9.71 -6.07
CA SER A 94 18.69 -9.16 -6.97
C SER A 94 17.32 -9.07 -6.27
N TYR A 95 16.44 -8.19 -6.78
CA TYR A 95 15.05 -8.13 -6.28
C TYR A 95 14.27 -9.40 -6.63
N GLU A 96 14.64 -10.11 -7.69
CA GLU A 96 14.04 -11.39 -8.08
C GLU A 96 14.25 -12.47 -7.01
N ASP A 97 15.36 -12.44 -6.28
CA ASP A 97 15.71 -13.41 -5.23
C ASP A 97 14.84 -13.24 -3.97
N ILE A 98 14.16 -12.11 -3.85
CA ILE A 98 13.26 -11.87 -2.73
C ILE A 98 11.94 -12.61 -2.97
N GLU A 99 11.79 -13.77 -2.34
CA GLU A 99 10.57 -14.55 -2.36
C GLU A 99 9.63 -14.16 -1.22
N ILE A 100 8.36 -13.93 -1.54
CA ILE A 100 7.31 -13.66 -0.55
C ILE A 100 6.61 -14.98 -0.22
N LYS A 101 6.99 -15.57 0.92
CA LYS A 101 6.50 -16.89 1.36
C LYS A 101 5.35 -16.75 2.35
N HIS A 102 4.41 -17.69 2.30
CA HIS A 102 3.32 -17.80 3.24
C HIS A 102 3.52 -19.02 4.15
N ASP A 103 2.92 -19.00 5.32
CA ASP A 103 2.89 -20.14 6.21
C ASP A 103 1.98 -21.25 5.65
N SER A 104 1.90 -22.38 6.36
CA SER A 104 1.06 -23.53 5.98
C SER A 104 -0.45 -23.21 5.87
N ASN A 105 -0.89 -22.09 6.45
CA ASN A 105 -2.28 -21.62 6.44
C ASN A 105 -2.52 -20.53 5.38
N GLY A 106 -1.51 -20.23 4.54
CA GLY A 106 -1.57 -19.16 3.55
C GLY A 106 -1.46 -17.75 4.11
N LYS A 107 -1.06 -17.61 5.39
CA LYS A 107 -0.86 -16.30 6.01
C LYS A 107 0.56 -15.81 5.78
N PRO A 108 0.77 -14.55 5.35
CA PRO A 108 2.11 -14.01 5.19
C PRO A 108 2.80 -13.82 6.54
N TYR A 109 4.11 -14.09 6.57
CA TYR A 109 4.94 -13.72 7.71
C TYR A 109 5.03 -12.19 7.85
N TRP A 110 5.24 -11.68 9.05
CA TRP A 110 5.33 -10.23 9.29
C TRP A 110 6.44 -9.57 8.46
N TYR A 111 7.59 -10.24 8.32
CA TYR A 111 8.73 -9.73 7.57
C TYR A 111 8.50 -9.67 6.06
N ASN A 112 7.51 -10.39 5.53
CA ASN A 112 7.17 -10.30 4.10
C ASN A 112 6.76 -8.89 3.68
N TYR A 113 6.10 -8.14 4.56
CA TYR A 113 5.76 -6.74 4.27
C TYR A 113 7.01 -5.87 4.18
N VAL A 114 8.02 -6.14 5.02
CA VAL A 114 9.34 -5.47 4.93
C VAL A 114 10.02 -5.84 3.62
N LEU A 115 10.02 -7.13 3.28
CA LEU A 115 10.59 -7.62 2.02
C LEU A 115 9.89 -7.04 0.79
N CYS A 116 8.58 -6.85 0.81
CA CYS A 116 7.85 -6.16 -0.28
C CYS A 116 8.38 -4.74 -0.50
N GLY A 117 8.57 -3.98 0.58
CA GLY A 117 9.12 -2.62 0.50
C GLY A 117 10.55 -2.58 -0.05
N ILE A 118 11.41 -3.48 0.43
CA ILE A 118 12.80 -3.60 -0.05
C ILE A 118 12.85 -4.07 -1.50
N LYS A 119 12.03 -5.07 -1.87
CA LYS A 119 11.93 -5.59 -3.24
C LYS A 119 11.56 -4.50 -4.23
N GLY A 120 10.51 -3.72 -3.95
CA GLY A 120 10.11 -2.62 -4.81
C GLY A 120 11.17 -1.51 -4.90
N ALA A 121 11.86 -1.20 -3.79
CA ALA A 121 12.94 -0.23 -3.80
C ALA A 121 14.14 -0.73 -4.64
N LEU A 122 14.51 -2.00 -4.52
CA LEU A 122 15.62 -2.60 -5.25
C LEU A 122 15.30 -2.72 -6.75
N GLU A 123 14.07 -3.08 -7.11
CA GLU A 123 13.58 -3.04 -8.50
C GLU A 123 13.67 -1.61 -9.07
N TYR A 124 13.21 -0.59 -8.34
CA TYR A 124 13.32 0.81 -8.73
C TYR A 124 14.77 1.22 -8.98
N LEU A 125 15.70 0.70 -8.20
CA LEU A 125 17.14 0.95 -8.34
C LEU A 125 17.81 0.08 -9.42
N ASN A 126 17.06 -0.76 -10.15
CA ASN A 126 17.60 -1.72 -11.13
C ASN A 126 18.72 -2.59 -10.51
N ASN A 127 18.47 -3.13 -9.34
CA ASN A 127 19.41 -3.94 -8.54
C ASN A 127 20.71 -3.23 -8.11
N LYS A 128 20.77 -1.91 -8.21
CA LYS A 128 21.92 -1.14 -7.73
C LYS A 128 21.82 -0.94 -6.23
N MET A 129 22.63 -1.67 -5.48
CA MET A 129 22.70 -1.59 -4.03
C MET A 129 24.15 -1.36 -3.61
N SER A 130 24.37 -0.38 -2.74
CA SER A 130 25.70 -0.08 -2.15
C SER A 130 25.83 -0.60 -0.73
N TYR A 131 24.69 -0.76 -0.03
CA TYR A 131 24.66 -1.13 1.38
C TYR A 131 23.51 -2.11 1.63
N GLY A 132 23.79 -3.16 2.42
CA GLY A 132 22.76 -3.89 3.13
C GLY A 132 22.27 -3.13 4.36
N LEU A 133 21.38 -3.72 5.16
CA LEU A 133 20.72 -3.03 6.27
C LEU A 133 20.53 -3.93 7.49
N GLN A 134 20.80 -3.38 8.65
CA GLN A 134 20.26 -3.82 9.93
C GLN A 134 19.02 -3.00 10.25
N LEU A 135 17.88 -3.64 10.50
CA LEU A 135 16.60 -3.02 10.79
C LEU A 135 16.03 -3.59 12.09
N LEU A 136 15.67 -2.70 13.01
CA LEU A 136 14.85 -3.04 14.18
C LEU A 136 13.54 -2.25 14.10
N ILE A 137 12.42 -2.98 14.09
CA ILE A 137 11.11 -2.44 13.83
C ILE A 137 10.25 -2.45 15.08
N HIS A 138 9.57 -1.34 15.34
CA HIS A 138 8.57 -1.20 16.38
C HIS A 138 7.29 -0.57 15.80
N GLY A 139 6.15 -1.22 15.97
CA GLY A 139 4.85 -0.69 15.56
C GLY A 139 3.89 -0.56 16.73
N ASN A 140 3.13 0.53 16.78
CA ASN A 140 2.02 0.71 17.70
C ASN A 140 0.66 0.87 17.01
N ILE A 141 0.60 0.64 15.69
CA ILE A 141 -0.64 0.49 14.96
C ILE A 141 -1.21 -0.89 15.29
N PRO A 142 -2.44 -1.02 15.82
CA PRO A 142 -3.03 -2.32 16.07
C PRO A 142 -3.10 -3.15 14.78
N PRO A 143 -2.59 -4.39 14.78
CA PRO A 143 -2.60 -5.24 13.58
C PRO A 143 -4.03 -5.64 13.21
N ALA A 144 -4.30 -5.81 11.91
CA ALA A 144 -5.59 -6.24 11.36
C ALA A 144 -6.80 -5.37 11.76
N SER A 145 -6.57 -4.14 12.22
CA SER A 145 -7.60 -3.21 12.71
C SER A 145 -8.18 -2.28 11.63
N GLY A 146 -7.78 -2.45 10.37
CA GLY A 146 -8.17 -1.53 9.29
C GLY A 146 -7.43 -0.18 9.29
N LEU A 147 -6.39 -0.02 10.12
CA LEU A 147 -5.60 1.22 10.25
C LEU A 147 -4.30 1.23 9.43
N SER A 148 -4.19 0.38 8.42
CA SER A 148 -3.08 0.32 7.45
C SER A 148 -1.71 -0.01 8.03
N SER A 149 -1.64 -0.88 9.04
CA SER A 149 -0.37 -1.33 9.62
C SER A 149 0.56 -1.98 8.58
N SER A 150 0.03 -2.78 7.65
CA SER A 150 0.79 -3.42 6.57
C SER A 150 1.41 -2.40 5.62
N SER A 151 0.60 -1.47 5.11
CA SER A 151 1.06 -0.44 4.17
C SER A 151 2.07 0.52 4.81
N ALA A 152 1.92 0.82 6.11
CA ALA A 152 2.89 1.59 6.86
C ALA A 152 4.23 0.83 6.99
N LEU A 153 4.19 -0.49 7.21
CA LEU A 153 5.38 -1.33 7.31
C LEU A 153 6.12 -1.46 5.97
N VAL A 154 5.38 -1.70 4.86
CA VAL A 154 5.95 -1.69 3.50
C VAL A 154 6.60 -0.35 3.20
N SER A 155 5.91 0.74 3.52
CA SER A 155 6.39 2.11 3.27
C SER A 155 7.62 2.46 4.10
N ALA A 156 7.65 2.06 5.37
CA ALA A 156 8.80 2.28 6.25
C ALA A 156 10.04 1.51 5.77
N ALA A 157 9.86 0.27 5.32
CA ALA A 157 10.93 -0.55 4.77
C ALA A 157 11.50 0.02 3.46
N CYS A 158 10.62 0.40 2.53
CA CYS A 158 11.00 1.01 1.26
C CYS A 158 11.79 2.32 1.49
N LEU A 159 11.26 3.21 2.34
CA LEU A 159 11.91 4.47 2.69
C LEU A 159 13.28 4.25 3.38
N SER A 160 13.37 3.28 4.31
CA SER A 160 14.63 2.94 5.00
C SER A 160 15.69 2.46 4.01
N PHE A 161 15.29 1.60 3.07
CA PHE A 161 16.22 1.07 2.08
C PHE A 161 16.70 2.16 1.11
N LEU A 162 15.79 2.97 0.54
CA LEU A 162 16.16 4.07 -0.34
C LEU A 162 17.05 5.11 0.34
N TYR A 163 16.75 5.46 1.60
CA TYR A 163 17.56 6.40 2.37
C TYR A 163 18.97 5.87 2.60
N ALA A 164 19.14 4.59 2.92
CA ALA A 164 20.44 3.95 3.06
C ALA A 164 21.26 3.94 1.74
N GLN A 165 20.59 3.88 0.59
CA GLN A 165 21.22 4.01 -0.73
C GLN A 165 21.45 5.48 -1.15
N ASN A 166 21.19 6.45 -0.26
CA ASN A 166 21.26 7.89 -0.53
C ASN A 166 20.34 8.34 -1.68
N VAL A 167 19.16 7.73 -1.79
CA VAL A 167 18.14 8.06 -2.80
C VAL A 167 16.96 8.75 -2.13
N HIS A 168 16.65 9.95 -2.58
CA HIS A 168 15.60 10.80 -2.03
C HIS A 168 14.53 11.08 -3.09
N LEU A 169 13.36 10.51 -2.90
CA LEU A 169 12.22 10.67 -3.80
C LEU A 169 11.26 11.74 -3.27
N LYS A 170 10.49 12.33 -4.20
CA LYS A 170 9.33 13.15 -3.81
C LYS A 170 8.28 12.30 -3.11
N LYS A 171 7.51 12.93 -2.22
CA LYS A 171 6.45 12.25 -1.46
C LYS A 171 5.46 11.49 -2.35
N THR A 172 5.09 12.04 -3.51
CA THR A 172 4.19 11.38 -4.47
C THR A 172 4.84 10.21 -5.18
N GLU A 173 6.13 10.29 -5.47
CA GLU A 173 6.88 9.22 -6.12
C GLU A 173 7.05 8.02 -5.20
N ILE A 174 7.48 8.26 -3.95
CA ILE A 174 7.63 7.17 -2.97
C ILE A 174 6.27 6.57 -2.57
N ALA A 175 5.20 7.36 -2.47
CA ALA A 175 3.86 6.83 -2.24
C ALA A 175 3.43 5.87 -3.34
N SER A 176 3.65 6.23 -4.60
CA SER A 176 3.32 5.38 -5.75
C SER A 176 4.19 4.13 -5.81
N LEU A 177 5.49 4.26 -5.51
CA LEU A 177 6.41 3.12 -5.43
C LEU A 177 5.99 2.14 -4.34
N CYS A 178 5.66 2.61 -3.13
CA CYS A 178 5.22 1.77 -2.02
C CYS A 178 3.87 1.08 -2.31
N ALA A 179 2.94 1.77 -2.99
CA ALA A 179 1.69 1.16 -3.43
C ALA A 179 1.91 0.02 -4.45
N GLY A 180 2.87 0.19 -5.37
CA GLY A 180 3.32 -0.87 -6.26
C GLY A 180 3.97 -2.03 -5.52
N SER A 181 4.84 -1.72 -4.55
CA SER A 181 5.59 -2.70 -3.76
C SER A 181 4.68 -3.58 -2.90
N GLU A 182 3.60 -3.06 -2.33
CA GLU A 182 2.67 -3.87 -1.52
C GLU A 182 1.98 -4.96 -2.35
N ARG A 183 1.90 -4.81 -3.66
CA ARG A 183 1.32 -5.85 -4.54
C ARG A 183 2.08 -7.17 -4.53
N TYR A 184 3.36 -7.16 -4.16
CA TYR A 184 4.14 -8.40 -4.01
C TYR A 184 3.59 -9.33 -2.92
N ILE A 185 2.87 -8.81 -1.90
CA ILE A 185 2.16 -9.63 -0.91
C ILE A 185 0.88 -10.26 -1.46
N GLY A 186 0.46 -9.90 -2.67
CA GLY A 186 -0.78 -10.35 -3.31
C GLY A 186 -1.97 -9.39 -3.17
N THR A 187 -1.85 -8.29 -2.44
CA THR A 187 -2.94 -7.31 -2.24
C THR A 187 -2.98 -6.31 -3.40
N GLN A 188 -4.15 -6.13 -4.04
CA GLN A 188 -4.38 -5.27 -5.20
C GLN A 188 -4.90 -3.86 -4.80
N GLY A 189 -4.26 -3.21 -3.82
CA GLY A 189 -4.69 -1.90 -3.31
C GLY A 189 -4.66 -0.77 -4.35
N GLY A 190 -5.46 0.28 -4.11
CA GLY A 190 -5.51 1.48 -4.95
C GLY A 190 -4.44 2.53 -4.61
N GLY A 191 -3.80 2.42 -3.45
CA GLY A 191 -2.70 3.30 -3.03
C GLY A 191 -3.08 4.38 -2.02
N MET A 192 -4.32 4.43 -1.53
CA MET A 192 -4.77 5.41 -0.52
C MET A 192 -3.89 5.38 0.73
N ASP A 193 -3.54 4.20 1.20
CA ASP A 193 -2.80 3.98 2.45
C ASP A 193 -1.40 4.60 2.37
N GLN A 194 -0.69 4.36 1.27
CA GLN A 194 0.64 4.92 1.04
C GLN A 194 0.57 6.42 0.72
N ALA A 195 -0.43 6.84 -0.04
CA ALA A 195 -0.60 8.25 -0.37
C ALA A 195 -0.75 9.10 0.90
N ILE A 196 -1.64 8.72 1.83
CA ILE A 196 -1.82 9.47 3.07
C ILE A 196 -0.60 9.38 4.00
N ALA A 197 0.11 8.23 4.03
CA ALA A 197 1.31 8.07 4.84
C ALA A 197 2.40 9.11 4.52
N PHE A 198 2.53 9.49 3.26
CA PHE A 198 3.54 10.47 2.81
C PHE A 198 2.99 11.89 2.60
N LEU A 199 1.71 12.05 2.28
CA LEU A 199 1.12 13.34 1.91
C LEU A 199 0.33 14.00 3.04
N ALA A 200 0.21 13.35 4.20
CA ALA A 200 -0.49 13.91 5.35
C ALA A 200 0.11 15.24 5.80
N GLU A 201 -0.77 16.13 6.25
CA GLU A 201 -0.43 17.35 6.95
C GLU A 201 -1.09 17.32 8.33
N LYS A 202 -0.39 17.89 9.33
CA LYS A 202 -0.87 17.92 10.71
C LYS A 202 -2.21 18.64 10.80
N TYR A 203 -3.13 18.11 11.59
CA TYR A 203 -4.47 18.66 11.85
C TYR A 203 -5.41 18.75 10.64
N SER A 204 -5.18 17.98 9.59
CA SER A 204 -6.05 17.96 8.43
C SER A 204 -6.27 16.54 7.88
N ALA A 205 -7.42 16.31 7.29
CA ALA A 205 -7.62 15.22 6.35
C ALA A 205 -7.04 15.62 4.98
N GLN A 206 -6.82 14.64 4.11
CA GLN A 206 -6.34 14.91 2.76
C GLN A 206 -7.35 14.43 1.73
N TYR A 207 -7.87 15.34 0.91
CA TYR A 207 -8.62 14.97 -0.28
C TYR A 207 -7.62 14.51 -1.34
N ILE A 208 -7.56 13.21 -1.56
CA ILE A 208 -6.59 12.58 -2.47
C ILE A 208 -7.27 12.26 -3.78
N THR A 209 -6.64 12.66 -4.89
CA THR A 209 -7.05 12.37 -6.25
C THR A 209 -5.95 11.64 -7.00
N TRP A 210 -6.32 10.93 -8.07
CA TRP A 210 -5.44 10.05 -8.83
C TRP A 210 -5.26 10.57 -10.27
N GLN A 211 -4.08 10.25 -10.84
CA GLN A 211 -3.74 10.51 -12.24
C GLN A 211 -3.79 11.99 -12.66
N PRO A 212 -2.87 12.82 -12.12
CA PRO A 212 -1.74 12.50 -11.23
C PRO A 212 -2.17 12.39 -9.76
N LEU A 213 -1.37 11.66 -8.96
CA LEU A 213 -1.55 11.63 -7.52
C LEU A 213 -1.37 13.03 -6.93
N ASN A 214 -2.42 13.54 -6.30
CA ASN A 214 -2.44 14.85 -5.65
C ASN A 214 -3.20 14.77 -4.33
N ALA A 215 -2.82 15.60 -3.37
CA ALA A 215 -3.48 15.72 -2.08
C ALA A 215 -3.74 17.18 -1.75
N MET A 216 -4.94 17.46 -1.28
CA MET A 216 -5.37 18.77 -0.84
C MET A 216 -5.82 18.68 0.63
N ALA A 217 -5.22 19.51 1.49
CA ALA A 217 -5.59 19.54 2.89
C ALA A 217 -7.03 20.02 3.06
N VAL A 218 -7.79 19.29 3.86
CA VAL A 218 -9.15 19.61 4.25
C VAL A 218 -9.19 19.81 5.77
N ALA A 219 -9.49 21.02 6.20
CA ALA A 219 -9.68 21.31 7.60
C ALA A 219 -10.94 20.61 8.12
N LEU A 220 -10.83 19.95 9.25
CA LEU A 220 -11.98 19.38 9.95
C LEU A 220 -12.60 20.44 10.87
N PRO A 221 -13.90 20.33 11.19
CA PRO A 221 -14.53 21.25 12.13
C PRO A 221 -13.81 21.26 13.49
N GLU A 222 -13.52 22.44 14.04
CA GLU A 222 -12.76 22.59 15.29
C GLU A 222 -13.47 21.99 16.51
N ASP A 223 -14.79 21.92 16.47
CA ASP A 223 -15.67 21.36 17.51
C ASP A 223 -15.99 19.87 17.30
N ALA A 224 -15.45 19.23 16.24
CA ALA A 224 -15.66 17.82 15.96
C ALA A 224 -14.56 16.95 16.55
N ALA A 225 -14.96 15.88 17.25
CA ALA A 225 -14.09 14.82 17.69
C ALA A 225 -14.46 13.49 16.99
N PHE A 226 -13.45 12.80 16.47
CA PHE A 226 -13.63 11.50 15.83
C PHE A 226 -13.15 10.40 16.77
N VAL A 227 -14.02 9.43 17.08
CA VAL A 227 -13.67 8.28 17.88
C VAL A 227 -13.48 7.08 16.95
N VAL A 228 -12.26 6.55 16.93
CA VAL A 228 -11.94 5.33 16.20
C VAL A 228 -12.12 4.14 17.15
N ALA A 229 -13.20 3.38 16.97
CA ALA A 229 -13.49 2.20 17.77
C ALA A 229 -13.24 0.93 16.96
N HIS A 230 -12.45 0.00 17.52
CA HIS A 230 -12.19 -1.29 16.88
C HIS A 230 -13.39 -2.22 17.09
N SER A 231 -13.95 -2.76 16.00
CA SER A 231 -15.09 -3.68 16.02
C SER A 231 -14.75 -5.09 16.51
N LEU A 232 -13.47 -5.37 16.79
CA LEU A 232 -12.90 -6.69 17.09
C LEU A 232 -12.96 -7.69 15.91
N ALA A 233 -13.43 -7.27 14.74
CA ALA A 233 -13.34 -8.06 13.52
C ALA A 233 -11.95 -7.88 12.91
N GLU A 234 -11.16 -8.93 12.83
CA GLU A 234 -9.87 -8.93 12.20
C GLU A 234 -10.01 -9.05 10.68
N ALA A 235 -9.47 -8.10 9.93
CA ALA A 235 -9.43 -8.11 8.47
C ALA A 235 -7.99 -8.18 7.98
N ASN A 236 -7.53 -9.38 7.61
CA ASN A 236 -6.23 -9.55 6.96
C ASN A 236 -6.41 -9.62 5.44
N LYS A 237 -6.19 -8.49 4.76
CA LYS A 237 -6.36 -8.35 3.30
C LYS A 237 -5.49 -9.33 2.49
N ALA A 238 -4.31 -9.70 3.00
CA ALA A 238 -3.38 -10.60 2.32
C ALA A 238 -3.64 -12.09 2.60
N ALA A 239 -4.39 -12.40 3.66
CA ALA A 239 -4.73 -13.78 4.03
C ALA A 239 -6.07 -14.27 3.44
N THR A 240 -6.88 -13.38 2.87
CA THR A 240 -8.17 -13.71 2.26
C THR A 240 -8.26 -13.15 0.84
N ASN A 241 -9.14 -13.74 0.03
CA ASN A 241 -9.38 -13.29 -1.35
C ASN A 241 -10.46 -12.19 -1.44
N ASP A 242 -11.13 -11.87 -0.35
CA ASP A 242 -12.31 -11.00 -0.37
C ASP A 242 -12.00 -9.59 -0.87
N PHE A 243 -10.89 -9.00 -0.40
CA PHE A 243 -10.47 -7.69 -0.86
C PHE A 243 -10.14 -7.68 -2.36
N ASN A 244 -9.30 -8.62 -2.81
CA ASN A 244 -8.91 -8.72 -4.22
C ASN A 244 -10.10 -9.00 -5.13
N ARG A 245 -11.08 -9.80 -4.66
CA ARG A 245 -12.33 -10.04 -5.39
C ARG A 245 -13.07 -8.73 -5.66
N ARG A 246 -13.24 -7.87 -4.65
CA ARG A 246 -13.89 -6.54 -4.84
C ARG A 246 -13.15 -5.68 -5.86
N VAL A 247 -11.81 -5.67 -5.81
CA VAL A 247 -10.98 -4.93 -6.77
C VAL A 247 -11.22 -5.43 -8.19
N ILE A 248 -11.19 -6.75 -8.40
CA ILE A 248 -11.36 -7.36 -9.73
C ILE A 248 -12.77 -7.16 -10.25
N GLU A 249 -13.80 -7.31 -9.42
CA GLU A 249 -15.19 -7.03 -9.80
C GLU A 249 -15.34 -5.59 -10.31
N CYS A 250 -14.76 -4.61 -9.64
CA CYS A 250 -14.78 -3.21 -10.09
C CYS A 250 -14.01 -3.00 -11.40
N ARG A 251 -12.87 -3.68 -11.60
CA ARG A 251 -12.12 -3.62 -12.85
C ARG A 251 -12.88 -4.26 -14.02
N LEU A 252 -13.50 -5.41 -13.79
CA LEU A 252 -14.36 -6.06 -14.77
C LEU A 252 -15.58 -5.21 -15.13
N ALA A 253 -16.22 -4.60 -14.13
CA ALA A 253 -17.33 -3.67 -14.37
C ALA A 253 -16.91 -2.48 -15.25
N ALA A 254 -15.77 -1.86 -14.93
CA ALA A 254 -15.21 -0.77 -15.74
C ALA A 254 -14.95 -1.22 -17.19
N LYS A 255 -14.39 -2.42 -17.36
CA LYS A 255 -14.10 -2.98 -18.68
C LYS A 255 -15.36 -3.30 -19.48
N ILE A 256 -16.36 -3.88 -18.83
CA ILE A 256 -17.67 -4.16 -19.47
C ILE A 256 -18.31 -2.88 -19.95
N ILE A 257 -18.36 -1.84 -19.13
CA ILE A 257 -18.94 -0.53 -19.49
C ILE A 257 -18.15 0.09 -20.65
N ALA A 258 -16.80 0.09 -20.58
CA ALA A 258 -15.95 0.61 -21.64
C ALA A 258 -16.17 -0.13 -22.98
N THR A 259 -16.33 -1.46 -22.94
CA THR A 259 -16.61 -2.29 -24.12
C THR A 259 -18.00 -1.98 -24.70
N ALA A 260 -19.02 -1.88 -23.85
CA ALA A 260 -20.39 -1.63 -24.27
C ALA A 260 -20.59 -0.23 -24.86
N THR A 261 -19.89 0.78 -24.33
CA THR A 261 -19.97 2.18 -24.79
C THR A 261 -18.99 2.50 -25.93
N GLY A 262 -18.10 1.57 -26.30
CA GLY A 262 -17.04 1.81 -27.28
C GLY A 262 -15.94 2.76 -26.79
N ALA A 263 -15.83 2.99 -25.50
CA ALA A 263 -14.76 3.82 -24.93
C ALA A 263 -13.38 3.20 -25.19
N SER A 264 -12.51 3.93 -25.87
CA SER A 264 -11.12 3.53 -26.08
C SER A 264 -10.32 3.86 -24.82
N VAL A 265 -10.00 2.85 -24.01
CA VAL A 265 -9.20 2.98 -22.79
C VAL A 265 -7.96 2.12 -22.91
N ASP A 266 -6.82 2.59 -22.38
CA ASP A 266 -5.57 1.84 -22.37
C ASP A 266 -5.80 0.44 -21.76
N LYS A 267 -5.22 -0.58 -22.43
CA LYS A 267 -5.50 -1.99 -22.14
C LYS A 267 -5.05 -2.44 -20.75
N ASN A 268 -4.12 -1.71 -20.12
CA ASN A 268 -3.39 -2.24 -18.97
C ASN A 268 -4.06 -2.01 -17.61
N ILE A 269 -4.77 -0.90 -17.40
CA ILE A 269 -5.52 -0.66 -16.14
C ILE A 269 -6.79 0.09 -16.49
N ILE A 270 -7.94 -0.50 -16.16
CA ILE A 270 -9.23 0.17 -16.34
C ILE A 270 -9.89 0.36 -14.99
N THR A 271 -10.13 1.64 -14.66
CA THR A 271 -10.92 2.02 -13.49
C THR A 271 -12.20 2.70 -13.96
N LEU A 272 -13.23 2.66 -13.11
CA LEU A 272 -14.50 3.36 -13.40
C LEU A 272 -14.29 4.86 -13.63
N SER A 273 -13.40 5.49 -12.87
CA SER A 273 -13.05 6.91 -13.06
C SER A 273 -12.41 7.19 -14.42
N GLN A 274 -11.58 6.29 -14.95
CA GLN A 274 -11.01 6.43 -16.29
C GLN A 274 -12.11 6.36 -17.37
N VAL A 275 -13.03 5.40 -17.23
CA VAL A 275 -14.17 5.27 -18.15
C VAL A 275 -15.02 6.54 -18.10
N GLN A 276 -15.35 7.02 -16.91
CA GLN A 276 -16.09 8.28 -16.72
C GLN A 276 -15.42 9.45 -17.42
N LYS A 277 -14.12 9.60 -17.25
CA LYS A 277 -13.32 10.69 -17.86
C LYS A 277 -13.32 10.61 -19.39
N VAL A 278 -13.14 9.42 -19.96
CA VAL A 278 -13.13 9.21 -21.42
C VAL A 278 -14.48 9.53 -22.03
N LEU A 279 -15.58 9.15 -21.36
CA LEU A 279 -16.94 9.42 -21.82
C LEU A 279 -17.40 10.86 -21.55
N GLY A 280 -16.70 11.61 -20.68
CA GLY A 280 -17.13 12.95 -20.26
C GLY A 280 -18.41 12.95 -19.41
N ASN A 281 -18.69 11.85 -18.73
CA ASN A 281 -19.94 11.63 -18.01
C ASN A 281 -19.91 12.22 -16.59
N SER A 282 -21.11 12.60 -16.11
CA SER A 282 -21.34 12.86 -14.68
C SER A 282 -21.34 11.55 -13.87
N LEU A 283 -21.32 11.65 -12.54
CA LEU A 283 -21.47 10.46 -11.67
C LEU A 283 -22.87 9.83 -11.84
N GLU A 284 -23.91 10.65 -12.01
CA GLU A 284 -25.27 10.20 -12.26
C GLU A 284 -25.38 9.40 -13.57
N ASP A 285 -24.66 9.83 -14.61
CA ASP A 285 -24.65 9.10 -15.89
C ASP A 285 -23.86 7.80 -15.77
N MET A 286 -22.78 7.77 -14.97
CA MET A 286 -22.07 6.52 -14.68
C MET A 286 -22.96 5.53 -13.91
N ILE A 287 -23.79 6.00 -12.97
CA ILE A 287 -24.76 5.14 -12.27
C ILE A 287 -25.75 4.53 -13.27
N LYS A 288 -26.28 5.35 -14.23
CA LYS A 288 -27.17 4.83 -15.27
C LYS A 288 -26.50 3.76 -16.11
N LEU A 289 -25.24 3.98 -16.53
CA LEU A 289 -24.49 2.99 -17.31
C LEU A 289 -24.27 1.68 -16.53
N VAL A 290 -23.98 1.77 -15.22
CA VAL A 290 -23.89 0.57 -14.38
C VAL A 290 -25.21 -0.18 -14.33
N LEU A 291 -26.33 0.51 -14.10
CA LEU A 291 -27.66 -0.12 -14.04
C LEU A 291 -28.10 -0.71 -15.40
N GLU A 292 -27.71 -0.08 -16.50
CA GLU A 292 -28.01 -0.55 -17.86
C GLU A 292 -27.20 -1.78 -18.26
N HIS A 293 -25.88 -1.74 -18.06
CA HIS A 293 -24.99 -2.79 -18.55
C HIS A 293 -24.71 -3.92 -17.52
N LEU A 294 -24.96 -3.63 -16.24
CA LEU A 294 -24.77 -4.57 -15.13
C LEU A 294 -26.02 -4.64 -14.22
N PRO A 295 -27.21 -4.98 -14.79
CA PRO A 295 -28.48 -4.97 -14.02
C PRO A 295 -28.60 -6.11 -13.00
N LYS A 296 -27.73 -7.13 -13.05
CA LYS A 296 -27.75 -8.27 -12.12
C LYS A 296 -26.85 -8.01 -10.93
N VAL A 297 -27.19 -8.62 -9.80
CA VAL A 297 -26.36 -8.61 -8.57
C VAL A 297 -25.17 -9.57 -8.68
N ILE A 298 -25.37 -10.69 -9.38
CA ILE A 298 -24.34 -11.74 -9.56
C ILE A 298 -24.24 -12.08 -11.04
N TYR A 299 -23.01 -12.26 -11.51
CA TYR A 299 -22.66 -12.72 -12.85
C TYR A 299 -21.81 -13.98 -12.77
N THR A 300 -22.10 -14.93 -13.63
CA THR A 300 -21.25 -16.09 -13.85
C THR A 300 -20.01 -15.70 -14.69
N LYS A 301 -18.96 -16.53 -14.64
CA LYS A 301 -17.77 -16.32 -15.45
C LYS A 301 -18.10 -16.26 -16.95
N THR A 302 -18.98 -17.15 -17.43
CA THR A 302 -19.44 -17.19 -18.82
C THR A 302 -20.14 -15.89 -19.22
N GLU A 303 -21.06 -15.35 -18.39
CA GLU A 303 -21.73 -14.06 -18.66
C GLU A 303 -20.75 -12.89 -18.72
N VAL A 304 -19.70 -12.91 -17.89
CA VAL A 304 -18.63 -11.89 -17.94
C VAL A 304 -17.86 -12.02 -19.27
N CYS A 305 -17.50 -13.24 -19.67
CA CYS A 305 -16.84 -13.51 -20.95
C CYS A 305 -17.66 -13.01 -22.16
N GLU A 306 -18.95 -13.30 -22.16
CA GLU A 306 -19.87 -12.82 -23.22
C GLU A 306 -19.89 -11.29 -23.29
N LYS A 307 -20.01 -10.60 -22.16
CA LYS A 307 -20.01 -9.13 -22.10
C LYS A 307 -18.69 -8.50 -22.54
N LEU A 308 -17.57 -9.13 -22.22
CA LEU A 308 -16.23 -8.67 -22.60
C LEU A 308 -15.82 -9.13 -24.00
N LYS A 309 -16.52 -10.10 -24.59
CA LYS A 309 -16.20 -10.75 -25.87
C LYS A 309 -14.81 -11.42 -25.83
N VAL A 310 -14.51 -12.11 -24.75
CA VAL A 310 -13.27 -12.86 -24.54
C VAL A 310 -13.57 -14.31 -24.17
N SER A 311 -12.61 -15.21 -24.39
CA SER A 311 -12.65 -16.58 -23.88
C SER A 311 -12.40 -16.64 -22.37
N GLU A 312 -12.74 -17.77 -21.74
CA GLU A 312 -12.42 -17.97 -20.32
C GLU A 312 -10.92 -17.96 -20.03
N SER A 313 -10.11 -18.48 -20.96
CA SER A 313 -8.64 -18.45 -20.84
C SER A 313 -8.11 -17.02 -20.88
N GLU A 314 -8.60 -16.20 -21.80
CA GLU A 314 -8.23 -14.78 -21.87
C GLU A 314 -8.69 -13.99 -20.62
N LEU A 315 -9.88 -14.31 -20.09
CA LEU A 315 -10.34 -13.73 -18.85
C LEU A 315 -9.39 -14.06 -17.68
N ASP A 316 -8.99 -15.32 -17.57
CA ASP A 316 -8.07 -15.80 -16.53
C ASP A 316 -6.68 -15.19 -16.63
N GLU A 317 -6.16 -15.00 -17.84
CA GLU A 317 -4.82 -14.44 -18.06
C GLU A 317 -4.79 -12.92 -17.87
N LEU A 318 -5.78 -12.22 -18.39
CA LEU A 318 -5.74 -10.76 -18.49
C LEU A 318 -6.33 -10.05 -17.25
N TYR A 319 -7.28 -10.68 -16.56
CA TYR A 319 -8.07 -9.98 -15.54
C TYR A 319 -8.08 -10.66 -14.17
N LEU A 320 -7.88 -11.98 -14.12
CA LEU A 320 -7.92 -12.72 -12.86
C LEU A 320 -6.52 -13.04 -12.35
N THR A 321 -6.36 -13.03 -11.04
CA THR A 321 -5.16 -13.55 -10.37
C THR A 321 -5.37 -15.00 -9.99
N THR A 322 -4.29 -15.74 -9.68
CA THR A 322 -4.36 -17.12 -9.22
C THR A 322 -5.37 -17.31 -8.07
N ASN A 323 -5.53 -16.30 -7.22
CA ASN A 323 -6.42 -16.34 -6.06
C ASN A 323 -7.85 -15.87 -6.35
N THR A 324 -8.17 -15.45 -7.56
CA THR A 324 -9.50 -14.92 -7.94
C THR A 324 -10.11 -15.60 -9.17
N ARG A 325 -9.45 -16.66 -9.65
CA ARG A 325 -9.94 -17.53 -10.74
C ARG A 325 -11.12 -18.38 -10.32
#